data_59c4c1f02016a2f224f3188ac8c203bf
#
_entry.id   59c4c1f02016a2f224f3188ac8c203bf
#
_cell.length_a   1.000
_cell.length_b   1.000
_cell.length_c   1.000
_cell.angle_alpha   90.00
_cell.angle_beta   90.00
_cell.angle_gamma   90.00
#
_symmetry.space_group_name_H-M   'P 1'
#
loop_
_entity.id
_entity.type
_entity.pdbx_description
1 polymer ?
#
loop_
_entity_poly.entity_id
_entity_poly.type
_entity_poly.pdbx_seq_one_letter_code
_entity_poly.pdbx_strand_id
1 'polypeptide(L)'
;AVGVERRWESYLRGQRGWRKVLRGINRRAAREDLEPKYLEEPRRLEPVPGRDVSLTVDIELEQAIEKAMRGQLAGAVVVVDVRTGRLLAAVSKPSFDANVVSGGSGMRAVRDAFRRLYADPLRPTLDKTISAAYPPGSTYKPFAALAALAEGVVLPSTRVNCRGGYEYGRRFFRCTGVHG
;
A
#
# COMPACT_ATOMS: atom_id res chain seq x y z
N ALA A 1 1.58 -7.45 9.06
CA ALA A 1 2.35 -6.93 7.93
C ALA A 1 1.53 -6.99 6.65
N VAL A 2 1.68 -6.03 5.77
CA VAL A 2 1.03 -5.95 4.44
C VAL A 2 2.08 -5.52 3.42
N GLY A 3 1.77 -5.65 2.12
CA GLY A 3 2.66 -5.16 1.06
C GLY A 3 4.03 -5.82 1.05
N VAL A 4 5.07 -5.00 0.90
CA VAL A 4 6.48 -5.42 0.81
C VAL A 4 6.92 -6.17 2.05
N GLU A 5 6.59 -5.69 3.25
CA GLU A 5 6.94 -6.35 4.52
C GLU A 5 6.40 -7.78 4.59
N ARG A 6 5.13 -7.99 4.18
CA ARG A 6 4.54 -9.34 4.16
C ARG A 6 5.24 -10.24 3.14
N ARG A 7 5.55 -9.71 1.97
CA ARG A 7 6.18 -10.48 0.88
C ARG A 7 7.59 -10.92 1.24
N TRP A 8 8.32 -10.08 1.96
CA TRP A 8 9.72 -10.28 2.30
C TRP A 8 9.97 -10.55 3.79
N GLU A 9 8.91 -10.90 4.54
CA GLU A 9 8.97 -11.10 6.00
C GLU A 9 10.09 -12.06 6.44
N SER A 10 10.25 -13.19 5.75
CA SER A 10 11.30 -14.17 6.08
C SER A 10 12.71 -13.66 5.84
N TYR A 11 12.85 -12.65 4.99
CA TYR A 11 14.12 -12.02 4.65
C TYR A 11 14.46 -10.87 5.58
N LEU A 12 13.45 -10.09 5.94
CA LEU A 12 13.55 -8.91 6.78
C LEU A 12 13.65 -9.24 8.27
N ARG A 13 12.96 -10.29 8.72
CA ARG A 13 12.78 -10.60 10.15
C ARG A 13 14.09 -10.99 10.86
N GLY A 14 15.03 -11.68 10.18
CA GLY A 14 16.16 -12.33 10.84
C GLY A 14 15.74 -13.47 11.79
N GLN A 15 16.59 -13.81 12.72
CA GLN A 15 16.35 -14.84 13.73
C GLN A 15 16.36 -14.22 15.11
N ARG A 16 15.34 -14.49 15.90
CA ARG A 16 15.28 -13.99 17.28
C ARG A 16 16.26 -14.74 18.16
N GLY A 17 17.06 -13.99 18.88
CA GLY A 17 17.84 -14.54 19.99
C GLY A 17 16.94 -14.80 21.21
N TRP A 18 17.48 -15.55 22.16
CA TRP A 18 16.86 -15.79 23.44
C TRP A 18 17.94 -15.94 24.54
N ARG A 19 17.55 -15.64 25.78
CA ARG A 19 18.35 -15.88 26.97
C ARG A 19 17.50 -16.57 28.03
N LYS A 20 18.00 -17.70 28.56
CA LYS A 20 17.42 -18.33 29.73
C LYS A 20 17.80 -17.50 30.95
N VAL A 21 16.86 -17.20 31.81
CA VAL A 21 17.12 -16.51 33.10
C VAL A 21 16.43 -17.25 34.23
N LEU A 22 17.15 -17.43 35.33
CA LEU A 22 16.55 -17.93 36.57
C LEU A 22 15.71 -16.82 37.20
N ARG A 23 14.50 -17.16 37.64
CA ARG A 23 13.64 -16.24 38.39
C ARG A 23 13.42 -16.82 39.79
N GLY A 24 13.68 -15.99 40.78
CA GLY A 24 13.34 -16.33 42.18
C GLY A 24 11.83 -16.28 42.44
N ILE A 25 11.41 -16.74 43.61
CA ILE A 25 9.97 -16.82 44.03
C ILE A 25 9.24 -15.50 43.86
N ASN A 26 9.90 -14.36 44.02
CA ASN A 26 9.34 -13.01 43.85
C ASN A 26 9.38 -12.50 42.41
N ARG A 27 9.57 -13.34 41.39
CA ARG A 27 9.73 -13.00 39.97
C ARG A 27 10.87 -12.02 39.65
N ARG A 28 11.74 -11.71 40.59
CA ARG A 28 12.99 -10.97 40.36
C ARG A 28 14.01 -11.91 39.72
N ALA A 29 14.93 -11.37 38.91
CA ALA A 29 16.03 -12.16 38.39
C ALA A 29 16.81 -12.75 39.58
N ALA A 30 17.13 -14.04 39.50
CA ALA A 30 18.04 -14.65 40.46
C ALA A 30 19.45 -14.08 40.24
N ARG A 31 20.31 -14.26 41.24
CA ARG A 31 21.71 -13.85 41.13
C ARG A 31 22.38 -14.59 39.97
N GLU A 32 23.18 -13.87 39.20
CA GLU A 32 23.83 -14.39 37.97
C GLU A 32 24.80 -15.55 38.29
N ASP A 33 25.39 -15.58 39.50
CA ASP A 33 26.27 -16.65 39.95
C ASP A 33 25.57 -18.02 40.13
N LEU A 34 24.24 -18.04 40.22
CA LEU A 34 23.45 -19.26 40.31
C LEU A 34 23.06 -19.84 38.93
N GLU A 35 23.11 -19.05 37.87
CA GLU A 35 22.72 -19.49 36.53
C GLU A 35 23.54 -20.71 36.04
N PRO A 36 24.87 -20.78 36.24
CA PRO A 36 25.68 -21.93 35.81
C PRO A 36 25.27 -23.26 36.49
N LYS A 37 24.71 -23.19 37.68
CA LYS A 37 24.35 -24.37 38.48
C LYS A 37 22.99 -24.97 38.09
N TYR A 38 22.07 -24.13 37.59
CA TYR A 38 20.67 -24.52 37.38
C TYR A 38 20.19 -24.42 35.92
N LEU A 39 20.97 -23.82 35.03
CA LEU A 39 20.61 -23.69 33.60
C LEU A 39 21.57 -24.54 32.76
N GLU A 40 20.98 -25.42 31.96
CA GLU A 40 21.70 -26.19 30.95
C GLU A 40 22.11 -25.31 29.76
N GLU A 41 23.25 -25.63 29.15
CA GLU A 41 23.69 -25.00 27.91
C GLU A 41 22.84 -25.47 26.69
N PRO A 42 22.63 -24.64 25.71
CA PRO A 42 23.01 -23.23 25.61
C PRO A 42 22.11 -22.33 26.48
N ARG A 43 22.68 -21.31 27.11
CA ARG A 43 21.95 -20.34 27.96
C ARG A 43 21.50 -19.11 27.18
N ARG A 44 22.13 -18.88 26.06
CA ARG A 44 21.91 -17.70 25.22
C ARG A 44 22.07 -18.07 23.75
N LEU A 45 21.21 -17.55 22.92
CA LEU A 45 21.35 -17.52 21.47
C LEU A 45 21.35 -16.07 21.03
N GLU A 46 22.36 -15.65 20.30
CA GLU A 46 22.41 -14.29 19.79
C GLU A 46 21.39 -14.12 18.65
N PRO A 47 20.76 -12.94 18.57
CA PRO A 47 19.89 -12.65 17.45
C PRO A 47 20.71 -12.51 16.16
N VAL A 48 20.19 -13.03 15.06
CA VAL A 48 20.74 -12.79 13.72
C VAL A 48 19.87 -11.71 13.07
N PRO A 49 20.45 -10.55 12.69
CA PRO A 49 19.69 -9.49 12.06
C PRO A 49 19.13 -9.95 10.71
N GLY A 50 18.00 -9.39 10.33
CA GLY A 50 17.46 -9.57 8.97
C GLY A 50 18.32 -8.87 7.92
N ARG A 51 17.91 -9.02 6.68
CA ARG A 51 18.60 -8.41 5.54
C ARG A 51 17.80 -7.20 5.04
N ASP A 52 18.51 -6.24 4.44
CA ASP A 52 17.91 -5.06 3.86
C ASP A 52 17.27 -5.37 2.51
N VAL A 53 16.20 -4.66 2.20
CA VAL A 53 15.52 -4.70 0.90
C VAL A 53 15.53 -3.30 0.30
N SER A 54 16.17 -3.16 -0.85
CA SER A 54 16.12 -1.92 -1.63
C SER A 54 14.93 -1.92 -2.57
N LEU A 55 14.15 -0.85 -2.54
CA LEU A 55 13.00 -0.64 -3.42
C LEU A 55 13.35 0.32 -4.56
N THR A 56 12.53 0.34 -5.60
CA THR A 56 12.64 1.28 -6.72
C THR A 56 11.93 2.60 -6.44
N VAL A 57 11.27 2.72 -5.30
CA VAL A 57 10.52 3.91 -4.89
C VAL A 57 11.48 5.07 -4.64
N ASP A 58 11.15 6.22 -5.22
CA ASP A 58 11.85 7.48 -5.04
C ASP A 58 11.12 8.33 -4.00
N ILE A 59 11.76 8.50 -2.84
CA ILE A 59 11.14 9.19 -1.70
C ILE A 59 10.94 10.69 -1.97
N GLU A 60 11.81 11.32 -2.75
CA GLU A 60 11.68 12.74 -3.08
C GLU A 60 10.49 12.95 -4.02
N LEU A 61 10.29 12.03 -4.97
CA LEU A 61 9.12 12.02 -5.84
C LEU A 61 7.84 11.81 -5.03
N GLU A 62 7.80 10.87 -4.08
CA GLU A 62 6.62 10.66 -3.22
C GLU A 62 6.29 11.91 -2.39
N GLN A 63 7.28 12.56 -1.80
CA GLN A 63 7.08 13.82 -1.07
C GLN A 63 6.55 14.94 -1.96
N ALA A 64 7.03 15.05 -3.21
CA ALA A 64 6.52 16.01 -4.17
C ALA A 64 5.05 15.74 -4.53
N ILE A 65 4.69 14.46 -4.73
CA ILE A 65 3.31 14.03 -4.97
C ILE A 65 2.41 14.35 -3.78
N GLU A 66 2.82 14.03 -2.56
CA GLU A 66 2.06 14.36 -1.34
C GLU A 66 1.81 15.86 -1.23
N LYS A 67 2.83 16.67 -1.53
CA LYS A 67 2.70 18.13 -1.55
C LYS A 67 1.71 18.60 -2.62
N ALA A 68 1.75 18.03 -3.82
CA ALA A 68 0.81 18.35 -4.90
C ALA A 68 -0.64 17.96 -4.55
N MET A 69 -0.81 16.86 -3.80
CA MET A 69 -2.12 16.36 -3.38
C MET A 69 -2.69 17.08 -2.15
N ARG A 70 -2.07 18.12 -1.59
CA ARG A 70 -2.54 18.77 -0.34
C ARG A 70 -4.00 19.25 -0.39
N GLY A 71 -4.45 19.72 -1.55
CA GLY A 71 -5.84 20.18 -1.75
C GLY A 71 -6.88 19.05 -1.95
N GLN A 72 -6.46 17.81 -2.08
CA GLN A 72 -7.36 16.67 -2.29
C GLN A 72 -7.66 15.98 -0.96
N LEU A 73 -8.92 15.60 -0.74
CA LEU A 73 -9.33 14.86 0.46
C LEU A 73 -8.86 13.40 0.42
N ALA A 74 -9.01 12.76 -0.73
CA ALA A 74 -8.62 11.38 -0.95
C ALA A 74 -8.22 11.15 -2.42
N GLY A 75 -7.39 10.16 -2.65
CA GLY A 75 -6.95 9.78 -4.00
C GLY A 75 -5.73 8.89 -3.98
N ALA A 76 -5.25 8.55 -5.17
CA ALA A 76 -4.03 7.77 -5.36
C ALA A 76 -3.23 8.29 -6.55
N VAL A 77 -1.91 8.23 -6.42
CA VAL A 77 -0.98 8.50 -7.52
C VAL A 77 0.00 7.35 -7.61
N VAL A 78 0.17 6.81 -8.81
CA VAL A 78 1.13 5.76 -9.12
C VAL A 78 2.01 6.24 -10.26
N VAL A 79 3.33 6.17 -10.08
CA VAL A 79 4.30 6.53 -11.11
C VAL A 79 5.14 5.32 -11.47
N VAL A 80 5.15 4.98 -12.75
CA VAL A 80 5.87 3.83 -13.30
C VAL A 80 6.80 4.30 -14.42
N ASP A 81 8.04 3.87 -14.40
CA ASP A 81 8.96 4.05 -15.53
C ASP A 81 8.51 3.15 -16.69
N VAL A 82 8.06 3.74 -17.77
CA VAL A 82 7.51 3.03 -18.94
C VAL A 82 8.54 2.15 -19.67
N ARG A 83 9.83 2.42 -19.51
CA ARG A 83 10.90 1.64 -20.15
C ARG A 83 11.26 0.39 -19.38
N THR A 84 11.20 0.46 -18.05
CA THR A 84 11.67 -0.62 -17.17
C THR A 84 10.55 -1.32 -16.41
N GLY A 85 9.37 -0.70 -16.33
CA GLY A 85 8.25 -1.15 -15.50
C GLY A 85 8.49 -0.92 -13.99
N ARG A 86 9.53 -0.19 -13.61
CA ARG A 86 9.83 0.08 -12.20
C ARG A 86 8.79 1.01 -11.60
N LEU A 87 8.26 0.64 -10.44
CA LEU A 87 7.41 1.51 -9.64
C LEU A 87 8.29 2.57 -8.96
N LEU A 88 8.09 3.83 -9.31
CA LEU A 88 8.85 4.96 -8.76
C LEU A 88 8.12 5.64 -7.60
N ALA A 89 6.80 5.65 -7.59
CA ALA A 89 5.99 6.16 -6.49
C ALA A 89 4.61 5.48 -6.44
N ALA A 90 4.08 5.33 -5.22
CA ALA A 90 2.73 4.82 -4.96
C ALA A 90 2.15 5.53 -3.73
N VAL A 91 1.51 6.67 -3.95
CA VAL A 91 0.96 7.51 -2.89
C VAL A 91 -0.55 7.33 -2.77
N SER A 92 -1.01 6.92 -1.60
CA SER A 92 -2.43 6.75 -1.24
C SER A 92 -2.84 7.78 -0.19
N LYS A 93 -3.84 8.59 -0.48
CA LYS A 93 -4.31 9.65 0.43
C LYS A 93 -5.76 9.43 0.88
N PRO A 94 -6.13 9.69 2.16
CA PRO A 94 -5.21 9.92 3.25
C PRO A 94 -4.41 8.67 3.59
N SER A 95 -3.22 8.87 4.13
CA SER A 95 -2.41 7.82 4.74
C SER A 95 -2.45 7.92 6.27
N PHE A 96 -1.76 7.06 6.97
CA PHE A 96 -1.62 7.10 8.41
C PHE A 96 -0.18 6.80 8.83
N ASP A 97 0.22 7.31 9.98
CA ASP A 97 1.52 6.98 10.54
C ASP A 97 1.53 5.54 11.09
N ALA A 98 2.29 4.67 10.43
CA ALA A 98 2.42 3.27 10.83
C ALA A 98 3.01 3.11 12.25
N ASN A 99 3.79 4.07 12.73
CA ASN A 99 4.36 4.02 14.08
C ASN A 99 3.29 4.08 15.18
N VAL A 100 2.19 4.77 14.92
CA VAL A 100 1.05 4.86 15.86
C VAL A 100 0.41 3.49 16.09
N VAL A 101 0.49 2.59 15.12
CA VAL A 101 -0.11 1.24 15.18
C VAL A 101 0.91 0.11 15.38
N SER A 102 2.20 0.40 15.40
CA SER A 102 3.27 -0.61 15.52
C SER A 102 3.66 -1.00 16.95
N GLY A 103 2.94 -0.55 17.95
CA GLY A 103 3.02 -1.11 19.31
C GLY A 103 3.91 -0.39 20.30
N GLY A 104 4.62 0.68 19.93
CA GLY A 104 5.44 1.48 20.85
C GLY A 104 4.65 2.22 21.94
N SER A 105 3.37 2.48 21.72
CA SER A 105 2.49 3.29 22.58
C SER A 105 1.64 2.47 23.57
N GLY A 106 1.84 1.17 23.69
CA GLY A 106 1.02 0.27 24.49
C GLY A 106 -0.28 -0.16 23.82
N MET A 107 -0.77 -1.35 24.20
CA MET A 107 -1.88 -2.06 23.51
C MET A 107 -3.18 -1.26 23.44
N ARG A 108 -3.48 -0.44 24.47
CA ARG A 108 -4.71 0.35 24.52
C ARG A 108 -4.69 1.49 23.50
N ALA A 109 -3.58 2.24 23.44
CA ALA A 109 -3.41 3.34 22.49
C ALA A 109 -3.44 2.85 21.03
N VAL A 110 -2.78 1.72 20.75
CA VAL A 110 -2.80 1.06 19.42
C VAL A 110 -4.23 0.69 19.02
N ARG A 111 -5.00 0.06 19.92
CA ARG A 111 -6.39 -0.33 19.65
C ARG A 111 -7.29 0.88 19.39
N ASP A 112 -7.11 1.96 20.17
CA ASP A 112 -7.88 3.19 19.99
C ASP A 112 -7.51 3.92 18.68
N ALA A 113 -6.24 3.87 18.27
CA ALA A 113 -5.79 4.38 16.98
C ALA A 113 -6.42 3.58 15.82
N PHE A 114 -6.39 2.26 15.87
CA PHE A 114 -7.06 1.42 14.86
C PHE A 114 -8.55 1.72 14.77
N ARG A 115 -9.25 1.86 15.91
CA ARG A 115 -10.68 2.19 15.90
C ARG A 115 -10.97 3.50 15.17
N ARG A 116 -10.17 4.54 15.40
CA ARG A 116 -10.29 5.83 14.68
C ARG A 116 -10.02 5.69 13.19
N LEU A 117 -8.94 4.99 12.81
CA LEU A 117 -8.58 4.78 11.41
C LEU A 117 -9.65 4.01 10.62
N TYR A 118 -10.25 2.99 11.24
CA TYR A 118 -11.33 2.22 10.59
C TYR A 118 -12.68 2.94 10.55
N ALA A 119 -12.92 3.87 11.47
CA ALA A 119 -14.13 4.70 11.48
C ALA A 119 -14.06 5.88 10.50
N ASP A 120 -12.87 6.21 9.98
CA ASP A 120 -12.70 7.33 9.05
C ASP A 120 -13.34 7.02 7.69
N PRO A 121 -14.32 7.83 7.22
CA PRO A 121 -14.98 7.62 5.94
C PRO A 121 -14.05 7.71 4.73
N LEU A 122 -12.91 8.39 4.84
CA LEU A 122 -11.88 8.49 3.80
C LEU A 122 -10.98 7.25 3.73
N ARG A 123 -11.16 6.29 4.67
CA ARG A 123 -10.49 4.98 4.67
C ARG A 123 -8.97 5.06 4.53
N PRO A 124 -8.24 5.66 5.48
CA PRO A 124 -6.79 5.81 5.41
C PRO A 124 -6.04 4.47 5.41
N THR A 125 -6.64 3.41 5.96
CA THR A 125 -6.06 2.06 5.96
C THR A 125 -6.20 1.33 4.63
N LEU A 126 -7.03 1.84 3.70
CA LEU A 126 -7.16 1.28 2.37
C LEU A 126 -6.05 1.85 1.46
N ASP A 127 -5.18 0.98 0.98
CA ASP A 127 -4.24 1.37 -0.07
C ASP A 127 -5.00 1.57 -1.40
N LYS A 128 -5.22 2.83 -1.73
CA LYS A 128 -5.99 3.23 -2.91
C LYS A 128 -5.24 3.06 -4.21
N THR A 129 -3.91 2.89 -4.16
CA THR A 129 -3.09 2.63 -5.34
C THR A 129 -3.34 1.23 -5.91
N ILE A 130 -3.80 0.29 -5.07
CA ILE A 130 -3.97 -1.12 -5.42
C ILE A 130 -5.43 -1.56 -5.29
N SER A 131 -6.13 -1.10 -4.24
CA SER A 131 -7.41 -1.69 -3.83
C SER A 131 -8.64 -0.81 -4.11
N ALA A 132 -8.45 0.43 -4.57
CA ALA A 132 -9.57 1.29 -4.95
C ALA A 132 -9.93 1.12 -6.42
N ALA A 133 -11.23 0.96 -6.69
CA ALA A 133 -11.77 0.96 -8.04
C ALA A 133 -12.37 2.34 -8.36
N TYR A 134 -11.80 3.02 -9.33
CA TYR A 134 -12.29 4.31 -9.82
C TYR A 134 -12.85 4.15 -11.23
N PRO A 135 -13.94 4.88 -11.59
CA PRO A 135 -14.39 4.94 -12.97
C PRO A 135 -13.28 5.50 -13.86
N PRO A 136 -12.83 4.78 -14.90
CA PRO A 136 -11.69 5.19 -15.71
C PRO A 136 -11.96 6.44 -16.57
N GLY A 137 -13.23 6.74 -16.84
CA GLY A 137 -13.60 7.86 -17.69
C GLY A 137 -12.95 7.79 -19.06
N SER A 138 -12.49 8.98 -19.59
CA SER A 138 -11.88 9.08 -20.94
C SER A 138 -10.56 8.31 -21.08
N THR A 139 -9.92 7.92 -19.98
CA THR A 139 -8.70 7.10 -20.04
C THR A 139 -8.94 5.69 -20.58
N TYR A 140 -10.21 5.24 -20.57
CA TYR A 140 -10.61 3.96 -21.17
C TYR A 140 -10.79 4.00 -22.69
N LYS A 141 -10.93 5.18 -23.29
CA LYS A 141 -11.23 5.33 -24.74
C LYS A 141 -10.19 4.68 -25.66
N PRO A 142 -8.87 4.80 -25.43
CA PRO A 142 -7.87 4.11 -26.26
C PRO A 142 -8.03 2.59 -26.27
N PHE A 143 -8.38 2.01 -25.13
CA PHE A 143 -8.60 0.55 -25.00
C PHE A 143 -9.86 0.12 -25.76
N ALA A 144 -10.94 0.90 -25.66
CA ALA A 144 -12.16 0.64 -26.41
C ALA A 144 -11.94 0.76 -27.93
N ALA A 145 -11.16 1.75 -28.36
CA ALA A 145 -10.81 1.93 -29.77
C ALA A 145 -9.95 0.77 -30.31
N LEU A 146 -8.95 0.34 -29.54
CA LEU A 146 -8.11 -0.81 -29.91
C LEU A 146 -8.92 -2.11 -29.99
N ALA A 147 -9.84 -2.33 -29.05
CA ALA A 147 -10.73 -3.50 -29.10
C ALA A 147 -11.62 -3.47 -30.33
N ALA A 148 -12.24 -2.32 -30.65
CA ALA A 148 -13.09 -2.17 -31.83
C ALA A 148 -12.33 -2.38 -33.15
N LEU A 149 -11.07 -1.93 -33.23
CA LEU A 149 -10.19 -2.18 -34.38
C LEU A 149 -9.79 -3.66 -34.48
N ALA A 150 -9.45 -4.30 -33.36
CA ALA A 150 -9.06 -5.71 -33.33
C ALA A 150 -10.22 -6.64 -33.74
N GLU A 151 -11.44 -6.32 -33.33
CA GLU A 151 -12.65 -7.07 -33.68
C GLU A 151 -13.20 -6.70 -35.08
N GLY A 152 -12.55 -5.77 -35.80
CA GLY A 152 -12.98 -5.33 -37.13
C GLY A 152 -14.30 -4.56 -37.15
N VAL A 153 -14.79 -4.12 -35.99
CA VAL A 153 -16.05 -3.32 -35.87
C VAL A 153 -15.88 -1.94 -36.47
N VAL A 154 -14.67 -1.39 -36.39
CA VAL A 154 -14.29 -0.11 -37.02
C VAL A 154 -12.95 -0.25 -37.74
N LEU A 155 -12.74 0.61 -38.72
CA LEU A 155 -11.47 0.77 -39.44
C LEU A 155 -10.86 2.13 -39.07
N PRO A 156 -9.53 2.34 -39.25
CA PRO A 156 -8.93 3.66 -39.06
C PRO A 156 -9.56 4.79 -39.86
N SER A 157 -10.20 4.44 -40.98
CA SER A 157 -10.93 5.39 -41.87
C SER A 157 -12.39 5.59 -41.48
N THR A 158 -12.92 4.86 -40.50
CA THR A 158 -14.31 4.97 -40.07
C THR A 158 -14.59 6.36 -39.51
N ARG A 159 -15.56 7.06 -40.08
CA ARG A 159 -16.01 8.37 -39.61
C ARG A 159 -17.27 8.21 -38.78
N VAL A 160 -17.36 8.93 -37.68
CA VAL A 160 -18.52 8.98 -36.79
C VAL A 160 -19.03 10.42 -36.73
N ASN A 161 -20.27 10.65 -37.08
CA ASN A 161 -20.90 11.97 -36.98
C ASN A 161 -21.60 12.10 -35.62
N CYS A 162 -21.13 13.03 -34.78
CA CYS A 162 -21.71 13.29 -33.48
C CYS A 162 -22.79 14.36 -33.55
N ARG A 163 -24.03 13.99 -33.28
CA ARG A 163 -25.20 14.89 -33.24
C ARG A 163 -25.51 15.45 -31.85
N GLY A 164 -24.49 15.56 -31.00
CA GLY A 164 -24.63 16.08 -29.62
C GLY A 164 -25.00 15.05 -28.58
N GLY A 165 -25.07 13.77 -28.95
CA GLY A 165 -25.32 12.66 -28.02
C GLY A 165 -25.61 11.35 -28.73
N TYR A 166 -25.72 10.31 -27.92
CA TYR A 166 -25.95 8.96 -28.39
C TYR A 166 -26.98 8.25 -27.49
N GLU A 167 -27.93 7.57 -28.08
CA GLU A 167 -28.95 6.82 -27.36
C GLU A 167 -28.58 5.35 -27.35
N TYR A 168 -28.51 4.77 -26.13
CA TYR A 168 -28.23 3.36 -25.95
C TYR A 168 -29.23 2.75 -24.96
N GLY A 169 -30.00 1.80 -25.41
CA GLY A 169 -31.13 1.24 -24.67
C GLY A 169 -32.17 2.30 -24.33
N ARG A 170 -32.40 2.53 -23.02
CA ARG A 170 -33.34 3.56 -22.53
C ARG A 170 -32.63 4.83 -22.02
N ARG A 171 -31.35 5.00 -22.31
CA ARG A 171 -30.56 6.09 -21.76
C ARG A 171 -29.92 6.90 -22.88
N PHE A 172 -30.07 8.23 -22.78
CA PHE A 172 -29.39 9.19 -23.66
C PHE A 172 -28.07 9.65 -23.01
N PHE A 173 -26.96 9.47 -23.72
CA PHE A 173 -25.62 9.93 -23.32
C PHE A 173 -25.31 11.21 -24.09
N ARG A 174 -25.30 12.32 -23.35
CA ARG A 174 -25.03 13.65 -23.96
C ARG A 174 -23.52 13.79 -24.22
N CYS A 175 -23.20 14.34 -25.39
CA CYS A 175 -21.85 14.79 -25.70
C CYS A 175 -21.63 16.23 -25.23
N THR A 176 -20.36 16.65 -25.12
CA THR A 176 -19.97 18.02 -24.76
C THR A 176 -20.26 19.03 -25.85
N GLY A 177 -20.49 18.60 -27.10
CA GLY A 177 -20.85 19.44 -28.24
C GLY A 177 -21.34 18.60 -29.42
N VAL A 178 -21.77 19.29 -30.46
CA VAL A 178 -22.05 18.70 -31.77
C VAL A 178 -20.81 18.85 -32.63
N HIS A 179 -20.27 17.72 -33.09
CA HIS A 179 -19.08 17.72 -33.93
C HIS A 179 -19.15 16.53 -34.90
N GLY A 180 -18.97 16.81 -36.16
CA GLY A 180 -19.02 15.84 -37.26
C GLY A 180 -17.65 15.30 -37.63
#